data_543b60e65fa4423cca2d51b4e510c26f
#
_entry.id   543b60e65fa4423cca2d51b4e510c26f
#
_cell.length_a   1.000
_cell.length_b   1.000
_cell.length_c   1.000
_cell.angle_alpha   90.00
_cell.angle_beta   90.00
_cell.angle_gamma   90.00
#
_symmetry.space_group_name_H-M   'P 1'
#
loop_
_entity.id
_entity.type
_entity.pdbx_description
1 polymer ?
#
loop_
_entity_poly.entity_id
_entity_poly.type
_entity_poly.pdbx_seq_one_letter_code
_entity_poly.pdbx_strand_id
1 'polypeptide(L)'
;MNNAVVLTHRRLRACLAAALCGAFTLSGFAAVASTHSEPLSDMQLLRKAQTLHEQILTFDAHADIEIAGKPSMYVGADGLSKVAVDKMHQGGLDVVAMAVAVGPLPRNEKGFAEARRIADEKLAAVVALTENADQPIQLVKSSDALVAAVGDGQRAIVLSLQNALIFGDDVAAIDHFYAQGVRMFALTHMGHNEFADSSRPLFNAETGMREAPAEHGGLSAKGRTAVQRFNELGAVIDISQLSTEAALEVISLSRTPVIASHSNARALTNVSRNLSDAEIRKLAQRGGVIHVAPFAGYLFDSQNPEVDAGIRTLRRKAGIDEDYLYPFELYWEIGDASVKTEFLTGVRGLLGPISLDTMLDHIDHIVALVGVDHVGIGTDFNHGSGIPGYIDASDSLNVTLGLLQRGYSESQIGKIWGGNFLRVWREVEGARSDYLPH
;
A
#
# COMPACT_ATOMS: atom_id res chain seq x y z
N MET A 1 -3.46 -8.55 26.94
CA MET A 1 -3.73 -9.96 26.63
C MET A 1 -3.26 -10.15 25.19
N ASN A 2 -2.18 -10.91 25.00
CA ASN A 2 -1.51 -11.08 23.71
C ASN A 2 -2.30 -12.06 22.85
N ASN A 3 -2.92 -11.59 21.77
CA ASN A 3 -3.44 -12.46 20.73
C ASN A 3 -2.54 -12.33 19.48
N ALA A 4 -1.50 -13.14 19.45
CA ALA A 4 -0.85 -13.49 18.20
C ALA A 4 -1.77 -14.48 17.47
N VAL A 5 -2.41 -14.05 16.38
CA VAL A 5 -3.18 -14.96 15.52
C VAL A 5 -2.18 -15.71 14.64
N VAL A 6 -1.76 -16.87 15.12
CA VAL A 6 -1.07 -17.88 14.29
C VAL A 6 -2.18 -18.69 13.63
N LEU A 7 -2.24 -18.70 12.30
CA LEU A 7 -3.12 -19.57 11.52
C LEU A 7 -2.64 -21.03 11.69
N THR A 8 -3.12 -21.72 12.74
CA THR A 8 -2.82 -23.13 12.97
C THR A 8 -3.97 -23.99 12.44
N HIS A 9 -3.98 -24.27 11.16
CA HIS A 9 -4.69 -25.41 10.58
C HIS A 9 -4.02 -25.91 9.31
N ARG A 10 -2.92 -26.61 9.44
CA ARG A 10 -2.53 -27.67 8.49
C ARG A 10 -1.90 -28.84 9.26
N ARG A 11 -2.71 -29.92 9.41
CA ARG A 11 -2.35 -31.31 9.70
C ARG A 11 -1.57 -31.62 10.99
N LEU A 12 -2.31 -31.85 12.09
CA LEU A 12 -1.83 -32.69 13.19
C LEU A 12 -1.86 -34.17 12.74
N ARG A 13 -0.69 -34.82 12.75
CA ARG A 13 -0.59 -36.28 12.97
C ARG A 13 0.03 -36.48 14.33
N ALA A 14 -0.71 -37.21 15.17
CA ALA A 14 -0.38 -37.55 16.53
C ALA A 14 0.80 -38.52 16.59
N CYS A 15 1.71 -38.33 17.55
CA CYS A 15 2.45 -39.42 18.20
C CYS A 15 2.37 -39.26 19.70
N LEU A 16 1.70 -40.19 20.32
CA LEU A 16 1.76 -40.44 21.78
C LEU A 16 3.10 -41.09 22.11
N ALA A 17 3.75 -40.66 23.21
CA ALA A 17 4.61 -41.53 24.00
C ALA A 17 4.76 -40.98 25.43
N ALA A 18 4.69 -41.89 26.33
CA ALA A 18 4.39 -41.87 27.76
C ALA A 18 5.38 -41.16 28.69
N ALA A 19 4.82 -40.75 29.83
CA ALA A 19 5.53 -40.25 31.01
C ALA A 19 6.20 -41.39 31.80
N LEU A 20 7.31 -41.06 32.48
CA LEU A 20 7.71 -41.73 33.73
C LEU A 20 8.50 -40.73 34.61
N CYS A 21 8.06 -40.64 35.87
CA CYS A 21 8.63 -39.86 36.95
C CYS A 21 9.98 -40.38 37.43
N GLY A 22 10.84 -39.45 37.88
CA GLY A 22 11.99 -39.75 38.69
C GLY A 22 12.56 -38.48 39.32
N ALA A 23 12.27 -38.27 40.60
CA ALA A 23 12.84 -37.17 41.39
C ALA A 23 14.26 -37.51 41.82
N PHE A 24 15.21 -36.58 41.57
CA PHE A 24 16.44 -36.48 42.35
C PHE A 24 16.86 -35.00 42.44
N THR A 25 16.95 -34.56 43.69
CA THR A 25 17.50 -33.25 44.09
C THR A 25 19.01 -33.29 44.04
N LEU A 26 19.62 -32.37 43.31
CA LEU A 26 21.02 -31.96 43.52
C LEU A 26 21.18 -30.49 43.12
N SER A 27 21.52 -29.68 44.10
CA SER A 27 21.88 -28.28 43.95
C SER A 27 23.16 -28.17 43.12
N GLY A 28 23.06 -27.66 41.94
CA GLY A 28 24.19 -27.34 41.09
C GLY A 28 23.98 -25.94 40.48
N PHE A 29 24.90 -25.05 40.70
CA PHE A 29 24.97 -23.76 39.99
C PHE A 29 24.94 -24.03 38.50
N ALA A 30 23.78 -23.81 37.87
CA ALA A 30 23.68 -23.84 36.44
C ALA A 30 24.25 -22.50 35.91
N ALA A 31 25.45 -22.55 35.34
CA ALA A 31 25.92 -21.52 34.45
C ALA A 31 24.89 -21.40 33.33
N VAL A 32 24.23 -20.24 33.23
CA VAL A 32 23.40 -19.88 32.07
C VAL A 32 24.37 -19.77 30.88
N ALA A 33 24.50 -20.88 30.16
CA ALA A 33 25.13 -20.87 28.85
C ALA A 33 24.27 -19.96 27.96
N SER A 34 24.74 -18.78 27.67
CA SER A 34 24.18 -17.98 26.56
C SER A 34 24.42 -18.79 25.30
N THR A 35 23.36 -19.43 24.80
CA THR A 35 23.35 -20.05 23.49
C THR A 35 23.43 -18.94 22.47
N HIS A 36 24.63 -18.48 22.12
CA HIS A 36 24.87 -17.80 20.87
C HIS A 36 24.60 -18.85 19.80
N SER A 37 23.38 -18.84 19.21
CA SER A 37 23.13 -19.60 18.00
C SER A 37 24.07 -19.08 16.93
N GLU A 38 24.85 -19.96 16.32
CA GLU A 38 25.67 -19.60 15.15
C GLU A 38 24.75 -18.93 14.09
N PRO A 39 25.25 -17.90 13.38
CA PRO A 39 24.49 -17.27 12.32
C PRO A 39 24.11 -18.33 11.28
N LEU A 40 22.86 -18.32 10.84
CA LEU A 40 22.34 -19.23 9.80
C LEU A 40 23.11 -19.01 8.50
N SER A 41 23.42 -20.10 7.78
CA SER A 41 23.91 -19.95 6.40
C SER A 41 22.84 -19.36 5.50
N ASP A 42 23.23 -18.74 4.37
CA ASP A 42 22.29 -18.15 3.41
C ASP A 42 21.20 -19.13 2.96
N MET A 43 21.56 -20.40 2.75
CA MET A 43 20.58 -21.45 2.39
C MET A 43 19.61 -21.78 3.53
N GLN A 44 20.05 -21.76 4.77
CA GLN A 44 19.18 -21.98 5.93
C GLN A 44 18.24 -20.80 6.13
N LEU A 45 18.73 -19.59 5.92
CA LEU A 45 17.93 -18.37 6.02
C LEU A 45 16.87 -18.31 4.92
N LEU A 46 17.22 -18.66 3.67
CA LEU A 46 16.26 -18.75 2.57
C LEU A 46 15.16 -19.80 2.84
N ARG A 47 15.51 -20.98 3.33
CA ARG A 47 14.50 -21.99 3.71
C ARG A 47 13.60 -21.51 4.83
N LYS A 48 14.17 -20.81 5.82
CA LYS A 48 13.40 -20.21 6.90
C LYS A 48 12.43 -19.14 6.35
N ALA A 49 12.89 -18.30 5.42
CA ALA A 49 12.06 -17.30 4.75
C ALA A 49 10.89 -17.94 3.99
N GLN A 50 11.17 -18.99 3.21
CA GLN A 50 10.13 -19.75 2.47
C GLN A 50 9.08 -20.33 3.41
N THR A 51 9.51 -21.06 4.44
CA THR A 51 8.59 -21.65 5.43
C THR A 51 7.74 -20.62 6.13
N LEU A 52 8.36 -19.52 6.56
CA LEU A 52 7.64 -18.42 7.22
C LEU A 52 6.63 -17.77 6.26
N HIS A 53 7.06 -17.47 5.04
CA HIS A 53 6.24 -16.79 4.04
C HIS A 53 4.98 -17.59 3.68
N GLU A 54 5.06 -18.92 3.66
CA GLU A 54 3.92 -19.82 3.47
C GLU A 54 2.97 -19.89 4.69
N GLN A 55 3.40 -19.45 5.87
CA GLN A 55 2.63 -19.57 7.11
C GLN A 55 1.96 -18.27 7.54
N ILE A 56 2.44 -17.14 7.07
CA ILE A 56 1.89 -15.82 7.41
C ILE A 56 0.87 -15.38 6.35
N LEU A 57 0.00 -14.46 6.74
CA LEU A 57 -0.84 -13.72 5.80
C LEU A 57 0.02 -12.67 5.08
N THR A 58 0.13 -12.76 3.77
CA THR A 58 0.81 -11.76 2.94
C THR A 58 -0.21 -10.87 2.25
N PHE A 59 -0.12 -9.57 2.49
CA PHE A 59 -1.07 -8.57 1.99
C PHE A 59 -0.33 -7.39 1.37
N ASP A 60 -0.70 -7.06 0.14
CA ASP A 60 -0.33 -5.83 -0.55
C ASP A 60 -1.48 -4.83 -0.45
N ALA A 61 -1.23 -3.68 0.18
CA ALA A 61 -2.27 -2.71 0.48
C ALA A 61 -2.68 -1.83 -0.70
N HIS A 62 -1.96 -1.87 -1.83
CA HIS A 62 -2.31 -1.08 -3.01
C HIS A 62 -1.62 -1.57 -4.28
N ALA A 63 -2.41 -1.92 -5.28
CA ALA A 63 -1.98 -2.07 -6.66
C ALA A 63 -3.08 -1.59 -7.61
N ASP A 64 -2.72 -0.95 -8.71
CA ASP A 64 -3.69 -0.49 -9.71
C ASP A 64 -4.26 -1.66 -10.52
N ILE A 65 -5.51 -1.48 -10.98
CA ILE A 65 -6.20 -2.45 -11.83
C ILE A 65 -5.78 -2.24 -13.29
N GLU A 66 -5.18 -3.27 -13.88
CA GLU A 66 -4.94 -3.35 -15.32
C GLU A 66 -6.18 -3.94 -16.02
N ILE A 67 -6.58 -3.30 -17.13
CA ILE A 67 -7.74 -3.76 -17.90
C ILE A 67 -7.24 -4.62 -19.05
N ALA A 68 -7.65 -5.87 -19.09
CA ALA A 68 -7.25 -6.81 -20.12
C ALA A 68 -7.52 -6.27 -21.54
N GLY A 69 -6.52 -6.38 -22.41
CA GLY A 69 -6.60 -5.89 -23.79
C GLY A 69 -6.44 -4.39 -23.97
N LYS A 70 -6.29 -3.59 -22.90
CA LYS A 70 -5.91 -2.18 -23.01
C LYS A 70 -4.38 -2.03 -22.89
N PRO A 71 -3.72 -1.27 -23.77
CA PRO A 71 -2.31 -0.96 -23.60
C PRO A 71 -2.04 -0.23 -22.29
N SER A 72 -1.06 -0.69 -21.53
CA SER A 72 -0.57 -0.01 -20.34
C SER A 72 0.95 0.01 -20.35
N MET A 73 1.54 1.13 -19.94
CA MET A 73 2.98 1.28 -19.77
C MET A 73 3.47 0.76 -18.41
N TYR A 74 2.57 0.33 -17.55
CA TYR A 74 2.86 -0.05 -16.16
C TYR A 74 2.91 -1.56 -15.93
N VAL A 75 2.52 -2.35 -16.91
CA VAL A 75 2.66 -3.82 -16.88
C VAL A 75 4.11 -4.27 -16.76
N GLY A 76 4.33 -5.52 -16.37
CA GLY A 76 5.65 -6.13 -16.36
C GLY A 76 6.28 -6.21 -17.75
N ALA A 77 7.58 -6.50 -17.83
CA ALA A 77 8.29 -6.69 -19.09
C ALA A 77 7.71 -7.87 -19.92
N ASP A 78 6.98 -8.76 -19.30
CA ASP A 78 6.22 -9.87 -19.88
C ASP A 78 4.86 -9.46 -20.46
N GLY A 79 4.48 -8.18 -20.33
CA GLY A 79 3.19 -7.63 -20.76
C GLY A 79 2.02 -7.97 -19.84
N LEU A 80 2.27 -8.57 -18.67
CA LEU A 80 1.25 -8.93 -17.69
C LEU A 80 1.20 -7.94 -16.54
N SER A 81 0.05 -7.91 -15.85
CA SER A 81 -0.08 -7.21 -14.57
C SER A 81 1.01 -7.65 -13.59
N LYS A 82 1.56 -6.71 -12.84
CA LYS A 82 2.55 -7.00 -11.79
C LYS A 82 1.97 -7.79 -10.61
N VAL A 83 0.65 -7.78 -10.46
CA VAL A 83 -0.11 -8.60 -9.51
C VAL A 83 -0.98 -9.64 -10.22
N ALA A 84 -0.54 -10.14 -11.38
CA ALA A 84 -1.20 -11.27 -12.03
C ALA A 84 -1.26 -12.47 -11.07
N VAL A 85 -2.35 -13.25 -11.13
CA VAL A 85 -2.59 -14.36 -10.19
C VAL A 85 -1.43 -15.35 -10.16
N ASP A 86 -0.83 -15.66 -11.32
CA ASP A 86 0.34 -16.56 -11.39
C ASP A 86 1.56 -15.97 -10.66
N LYS A 87 1.78 -14.65 -10.77
CA LYS A 87 2.86 -13.97 -10.04
C LYS A 87 2.59 -13.94 -8.53
N MET A 88 1.34 -13.74 -8.12
CA MET A 88 0.95 -13.87 -6.71
C MET A 88 1.22 -15.29 -6.19
N HIS A 89 0.89 -16.32 -6.96
CA HIS A 89 1.20 -17.70 -6.61
C HIS A 89 2.71 -17.95 -6.52
N GLN A 90 3.47 -17.48 -7.49
CA GLN A 90 4.93 -17.66 -7.53
C GLN A 90 5.62 -16.99 -6.34
N GLY A 91 5.23 -15.77 -6.00
CA GLY A 91 5.82 -14.99 -4.91
C GLY A 91 5.21 -15.28 -3.55
N GLY A 92 4.14 -16.08 -3.46
CA GLY A 92 3.45 -16.36 -2.20
C GLY A 92 2.64 -15.17 -1.66
N LEU A 93 2.20 -14.24 -2.53
CA LEU A 93 1.31 -13.15 -2.13
C LEU A 93 -0.13 -13.66 -2.07
N ASP A 94 -0.76 -13.61 -0.88
CA ASP A 94 -2.10 -14.12 -0.66
C ASP A 94 -3.19 -13.13 -1.09
N VAL A 95 -3.01 -11.84 -0.78
CA VAL A 95 -4.05 -10.83 -0.94
C VAL A 95 -3.46 -9.55 -1.53
N VAL A 96 -4.21 -8.94 -2.43
CA VAL A 96 -3.91 -7.61 -2.97
C VAL A 96 -5.13 -6.69 -2.85
N ALA A 97 -4.92 -5.47 -2.37
CA ALA A 97 -5.91 -4.40 -2.48
C ALA A 97 -5.83 -3.78 -3.87
N MET A 98 -6.80 -4.12 -4.73
CA MET A 98 -6.88 -3.59 -6.08
C MET A 98 -7.62 -2.26 -6.11
N ALA A 99 -6.96 -1.21 -6.61
CA ALA A 99 -7.46 0.14 -6.61
C ALA A 99 -8.25 0.49 -7.88
N VAL A 100 -9.52 0.82 -7.70
CA VAL A 100 -10.31 1.55 -8.67
C VAL A 100 -9.82 3.01 -8.64
N ALA A 101 -8.66 3.25 -9.24
CA ALA A 101 -8.00 4.55 -9.24
C ALA A 101 -8.31 5.32 -10.51
N VAL A 102 -8.55 6.63 -10.37
CA VAL A 102 -8.74 7.55 -11.48
C VAL A 102 -7.75 8.71 -11.35
N GLY A 103 -7.02 8.98 -12.43
CA GLY A 103 -6.11 10.12 -12.51
C GLY A 103 -6.85 11.46 -12.49
N PRO A 104 -6.12 12.57 -12.62
CA PRO A 104 -6.74 13.89 -12.69
C PRO A 104 -7.58 14.05 -13.95
N LEU A 105 -8.78 14.60 -13.77
CA LEU A 105 -9.73 14.94 -14.83
C LEU A 105 -10.32 16.33 -14.54
N PRO A 106 -10.92 17.00 -15.54
CA PRO A 106 -11.62 18.26 -15.29
C PRO A 106 -12.70 18.14 -14.22
N ARG A 107 -12.74 19.07 -13.31
CA ARG A 107 -13.70 19.11 -12.19
C ARG A 107 -15.03 19.73 -12.62
N ASN A 108 -15.76 19.01 -13.47
CA ASN A 108 -17.05 19.37 -14.01
C ASN A 108 -17.86 18.11 -14.38
N GLU A 109 -19.11 18.26 -14.75
CA GLU A 109 -20.01 17.13 -15.08
C GLU A 109 -19.39 16.14 -16.07
N LYS A 110 -18.69 16.63 -17.11
CA LYS A 110 -18.07 15.77 -18.12
C LYS A 110 -16.91 14.97 -17.53
N GLY A 111 -16.05 15.59 -16.72
CA GLY A 111 -14.93 14.92 -16.07
C GLY A 111 -15.40 13.93 -15.00
N PHE A 112 -16.46 14.26 -14.25
CA PHE A 112 -17.05 13.34 -13.28
C PHE A 112 -17.70 12.12 -13.96
N ALA A 113 -18.40 12.33 -15.10
CA ALA A 113 -18.95 11.24 -15.89
C ALA A 113 -17.84 10.31 -16.42
N GLU A 114 -16.72 10.88 -16.88
CA GLU A 114 -15.57 10.11 -17.35
C GLU A 114 -14.88 9.36 -16.19
N ALA A 115 -14.72 9.99 -15.03
CA ALA A 115 -14.20 9.33 -13.82
C ALA A 115 -15.05 8.10 -13.44
N ARG A 116 -16.39 8.25 -13.47
CA ARG A 116 -17.32 7.15 -13.22
C ARG A 116 -17.17 6.04 -14.25
N ARG A 117 -17.11 6.38 -15.53
CA ARG A 117 -16.94 5.40 -16.61
C ARG A 117 -15.66 4.58 -16.45
N ILE A 118 -14.53 5.23 -16.10
CA ILE A 118 -13.25 4.54 -15.84
C ILE A 118 -13.39 3.62 -14.60
N ALA A 119 -14.05 4.09 -13.55
CA ALA A 119 -14.27 3.29 -12.35
C ALA A 119 -15.10 2.03 -12.66
N ASP A 120 -16.18 2.17 -13.42
CA ASP A 120 -17.04 1.05 -13.82
C ASP A 120 -16.29 0.02 -14.68
N GLU A 121 -15.40 0.47 -15.59
CA GLU A 121 -14.55 -0.43 -16.37
C GLU A 121 -13.55 -1.20 -15.49
N LYS A 122 -12.94 -0.52 -14.50
CA LYS A 122 -12.01 -1.19 -13.57
C LYS A 122 -12.74 -2.19 -12.67
N LEU A 123 -13.94 -1.86 -12.20
CA LEU A 123 -14.79 -2.82 -11.46
C LEU A 123 -15.13 -4.05 -12.30
N ALA A 124 -15.55 -3.84 -13.56
CA ALA A 124 -15.83 -4.94 -14.49
C ALA A 124 -14.60 -5.82 -14.74
N ALA A 125 -13.38 -5.23 -14.80
CA ALA A 125 -12.15 -5.98 -14.95
C ALA A 125 -11.89 -6.89 -13.74
N VAL A 126 -12.16 -6.43 -12.50
CA VAL A 126 -12.03 -7.26 -11.30
C VAL A 126 -13.07 -8.39 -11.28
N VAL A 127 -14.32 -8.11 -11.67
CA VAL A 127 -15.36 -9.15 -11.81
C VAL A 127 -14.88 -10.24 -12.76
N ALA A 128 -14.35 -9.85 -13.94
CA ALA A 128 -13.83 -10.81 -14.92
C ALA A 128 -12.64 -11.64 -14.37
N LEU A 129 -11.78 -11.05 -13.53
CA LEU A 129 -10.71 -11.81 -12.85
C LEU A 129 -11.29 -12.87 -11.90
N THR A 130 -12.34 -12.53 -11.15
CA THR A 130 -12.94 -13.47 -10.18
C THR A 130 -13.78 -14.57 -10.84
N GLU A 131 -14.19 -14.40 -12.08
CA GLU A 131 -14.90 -15.40 -12.88
C GLU A 131 -13.98 -16.32 -13.66
N ASN A 132 -12.68 -16.06 -13.69
CA ASN A 132 -11.69 -16.90 -14.37
C ASN A 132 -11.42 -18.18 -13.59
N ALA A 133 -12.01 -19.29 -14.02
CA ALA A 133 -11.86 -20.59 -13.38
C ALA A 133 -10.45 -21.18 -13.48
N ASP A 134 -9.65 -20.78 -14.47
CA ASP A 134 -8.28 -21.26 -14.67
C ASP A 134 -7.28 -20.61 -13.67
N GLN A 135 -7.63 -19.44 -13.16
CA GLN A 135 -6.83 -18.66 -12.21
C GLN A 135 -7.73 -18.16 -11.06
N PRO A 136 -8.14 -19.03 -10.14
CA PRO A 136 -9.11 -18.68 -9.12
C PRO A 136 -8.55 -17.62 -8.16
N ILE A 137 -9.26 -16.50 -8.06
CA ILE A 137 -9.02 -15.43 -7.11
C ILE A 137 -10.36 -14.95 -6.57
N GLN A 138 -10.46 -14.69 -5.28
CA GLN A 138 -11.71 -14.36 -4.63
C GLN A 138 -11.80 -12.88 -4.26
N LEU A 139 -12.89 -12.20 -4.62
CA LEU A 139 -13.22 -10.89 -4.07
C LEU A 139 -13.77 -11.04 -2.66
N VAL A 140 -13.05 -10.53 -1.67
CA VAL A 140 -13.44 -10.58 -0.25
C VAL A 140 -13.98 -9.23 0.22
N LYS A 141 -15.05 -9.26 1.01
CA LYS A 141 -15.78 -8.07 1.47
C LYS A 141 -15.81 -7.91 2.99
N SER A 142 -15.08 -8.77 3.70
CA SER A 142 -14.89 -8.71 5.16
C SER A 142 -13.59 -9.34 5.58
N SER A 143 -13.11 -8.97 6.75
CA SER A 143 -11.89 -9.53 7.34
C SER A 143 -11.99 -11.04 7.59
N ASP A 144 -13.18 -11.55 7.96
CA ASP A 144 -13.40 -12.98 8.15
C ASP A 144 -13.40 -13.73 6.81
N ALA A 145 -14.00 -13.15 5.74
CA ALA A 145 -13.95 -13.73 4.40
C ALA A 145 -12.50 -13.79 3.85
N LEU A 146 -11.68 -12.78 4.15
CA LEU A 146 -10.25 -12.77 3.81
C LEU A 146 -9.54 -13.93 4.48
N VAL A 147 -9.70 -14.07 5.80
CA VAL A 147 -9.05 -15.14 6.57
C VAL A 147 -9.49 -16.53 6.09
N ALA A 148 -10.79 -16.70 5.78
CA ALA A 148 -11.31 -17.94 5.24
C ALA A 148 -10.70 -18.28 3.86
N ALA A 149 -10.69 -17.33 2.92
CA ALA A 149 -10.13 -17.53 1.59
C ALA A 149 -8.65 -17.95 1.64
N VAL A 150 -7.84 -17.23 2.42
CA VAL A 150 -6.41 -17.55 2.59
C VAL A 150 -6.23 -18.89 3.32
N GLY A 151 -7.06 -19.17 4.33
CA GLY A 151 -7.06 -20.47 5.05
C GLY A 151 -7.34 -21.66 4.13
N ASP A 152 -8.16 -21.46 3.09
CA ASP A 152 -8.45 -22.44 2.04
C ASP A 152 -7.38 -22.47 0.93
N GLY A 153 -6.35 -21.64 1.02
CA GLY A 153 -5.23 -21.56 0.06
C GLY A 153 -5.58 -20.81 -1.21
N GLN A 154 -6.66 -20.00 -1.20
CA GLN A 154 -7.06 -19.17 -2.32
C GLN A 154 -6.37 -17.81 -2.26
N ARG A 155 -6.15 -17.19 -3.42
CA ARG A 155 -5.75 -15.78 -3.52
C ARG A 155 -6.99 -14.89 -3.41
N ALA A 156 -6.80 -13.70 -2.86
CA ALA A 156 -7.93 -12.79 -2.63
C ALA A 156 -7.66 -11.35 -3.08
N ILE A 157 -8.73 -10.67 -3.44
CA ILE A 157 -8.76 -9.23 -3.76
C ILE A 157 -9.59 -8.53 -2.69
N VAL A 158 -9.06 -7.42 -2.17
CA VAL A 158 -9.83 -6.39 -1.47
C VAL A 158 -10.01 -5.22 -2.45
N LEU A 159 -11.23 -4.75 -2.67
CA LEU A 159 -11.43 -3.58 -3.52
C LEU A 159 -11.16 -2.29 -2.74
N SER A 160 -10.32 -1.45 -3.30
CA SER A 160 -10.14 -0.06 -2.89
C SER A 160 -10.59 0.91 -3.98
N LEU A 161 -10.93 2.14 -3.60
CA LEU A 161 -11.25 3.23 -4.51
C LEU A 161 -10.32 4.40 -4.22
N GLN A 162 -9.73 4.97 -5.27
CA GLN A 162 -8.83 6.10 -5.15
C GLN A 162 -9.26 7.25 -6.06
N ASN A 163 -9.42 8.41 -5.46
CA ASN A 163 -9.85 9.69 -6.02
C ASN A 163 -11.36 9.90 -6.01
N ALA A 164 -11.81 10.79 -5.14
CA ALA A 164 -13.22 11.15 -4.98
C ALA A 164 -13.84 11.86 -6.19
N LEU A 165 -13.06 12.22 -7.23
CA LEU A 165 -13.61 12.61 -8.54
C LEU A 165 -14.61 11.59 -9.07
N ILE A 166 -14.46 10.31 -8.70
CA ILE A 166 -15.36 9.21 -9.03
C ILE A 166 -16.78 9.43 -8.42
N PHE A 167 -16.86 10.13 -7.30
CA PHE A 167 -18.15 10.47 -6.66
C PHE A 167 -18.81 11.68 -7.34
N GLY A 168 -18.06 12.43 -8.16
CA GLY A 168 -18.51 13.72 -8.66
C GLY A 168 -18.65 14.70 -7.50
N ASP A 169 -19.84 15.26 -7.36
CA ASP A 169 -20.20 16.21 -6.31
C ASP A 169 -21.14 15.59 -5.24
N ASP A 170 -21.29 14.27 -5.24
CA ASP A 170 -22.30 13.55 -4.45
C ASP A 170 -21.69 12.55 -3.47
N VAL A 171 -21.79 12.85 -2.17
CA VAL A 171 -21.34 11.95 -1.09
C VAL A 171 -22.11 10.61 -1.09
N ALA A 172 -23.38 10.58 -1.56
CA ALA A 172 -24.17 9.36 -1.61
C ALA A 172 -23.60 8.32 -2.60
N ALA A 173 -22.76 8.73 -3.54
CA ALA A 173 -22.04 7.80 -4.41
C ALA A 173 -21.13 6.80 -3.64
N ILE A 174 -20.73 7.12 -2.42
CA ILE A 174 -19.97 6.21 -1.55
C ILE A 174 -20.73 4.90 -1.31
N ASP A 175 -22.04 4.99 -1.06
CA ASP A 175 -22.89 3.81 -0.80
C ASP A 175 -22.96 2.89 -2.01
N HIS A 176 -23.02 3.47 -3.21
CA HIS A 176 -23.02 2.72 -4.46
C HIS A 176 -21.75 1.86 -4.60
N PHE A 177 -20.55 2.42 -4.36
CA PHE A 177 -19.30 1.67 -4.47
C PHE A 177 -19.12 0.68 -3.32
N TYR A 178 -19.55 1.04 -2.12
CA TYR A 178 -19.53 0.11 -0.99
C TYR A 178 -20.42 -1.12 -1.25
N ALA A 179 -21.60 -0.94 -1.84
CA ALA A 179 -22.48 -2.03 -2.22
C ALA A 179 -21.85 -2.95 -3.29
N GLN A 180 -21.05 -2.40 -4.21
CA GLN A 180 -20.28 -3.18 -5.18
C GLN A 180 -19.09 -3.93 -4.59
N GLY A 181 -18.75 -3.69 -3.34
CA GLY A 181 -17.71 -4.43 -2.63
C GLY A 181 -16.45 -3.65 -2.30
N VAL A 182 -16.39 -2.35 -2.60
CA VAL A 182 -15.28 -1.50 -2.16
C VAL A 182 -15.27 -1.43 -0.64
N ARG A 183 -14.08 -1.63 -0.04
CA ARG A 183 -13.88 -1.65 1.42
C ARG A 183 -12.83 -0.67 1.90
N MET A 184 -12.06 -0.10 1.00
CA MET A 184 -11.06 0.92 1.30
C MET A 184 -11.30 2.14 0.41
N PHE A 185 -11.20 3.35 0.96
CA PHE A 185 -11.45 4.59 0.24
C PHE A 185 -10.36 5.63 0.49
N ALA A 186 -9.75 6.11 -0.60
CA ALA A 186 -8.82 7.23 -0.63
C ALA A 186 -9.47 8.43 -1.35
N LEU A 187 -9.49 9.60 -0.70
CA LEU A 187 -10.19 10.77 -1.22
C LEU A 187 -9.45 11.45 -2.38
N THR A 188 -8.13 11.35 -2.45
CA THR A 188 -7.34 12.04 -3.48
C THR A 188 -6.45 11.11 -4.30
N HIS A 189 -6.12 11.57 -5.49
CA HIS A 189 -4.96 11.20 -6.29
C HIS A 189 -4.11 12.46 -6.48
N MET A 190 -3.65 12.80 -7.70
CA MET A 190 -3.07 14.10 -8.02
C MET A 190 -4.18 15.13 -8.22
N GLY A 191 -3.92 16.36 -7.79
CA GLY A 191 -4.88 17.48 -7.85
C GLY A 191 -5.86 17.48 -6.68
N HIS A 192 -6.28 18.68 -6.32
CA HIS A 192 -7.38 18.86 -5.38
C HIS A 192 -8.70 18.41 -6.02
N ASN A 193 -9.66 18.07 -5.19
CA ASN A 193 -11.01 17.75 -5.65
C ASN A 193 -12.07 18.32 -4.68
N GLU A 194 -13.34 18.03 -4.91
CA GLU A 194 -14.46 18.55 -4.13
C GLU A 194 -14.45 18.13 -2.66
N PHE A 195 -13.60 17.16 -2.29
CA PHE A 195 -13.57 16.54 -0.97
C PHE A 195 -12.33 16.91 -0.15
N ALA A 196 -11.16 17.03 -0.78
CA ALA A 196 -9.90 17.18 -0.05
C ALA A 196 -8.78 17.80 -0.88
N ASP A 197 -7.82 18.38 -0.17
CA ASP A 197 -6.56 18.80 -0.73
C ASP A 197 -5.61 17.61 -0.92
N SER A 198 -5.00 17.52 -2.11
CA SER A 198 -3.98 16.53 -2.46
C SER A 198 -2.58 17.00 -2.01
N SER A 199 -1.70 16.04 -1.72
CA SER A 199 -0.26 16.28 -1.53
C SER A 199 0.46 16.75 -2.80
N ARG A 200 -0.21 16.68 -3.95
CA ARG A 200 0.32 17.06 -5.28
C ARG A 200 -0.69 17.95 -6.01
N PRO A 201 -0.73 19.26 -5.72
CA PRO A 201 -1.48 20.23 -6.51
C PRO A 201 -1.09 20.13 -8.00
N LEU A 202 -2.08 20.17 -8.89
CA LEU A 202 -1.84 20.08 -10.33
C LEU A 202 -1.18 21.35 -10.87
N PHE A 203 -0.37 21.18 -11.89
CA PHE A 203 0.11 22.27 -12.72
C PHE A 203 -0.80 22.37 -13.96
N ASN A 204 -1.26 23.56 -14.29
CA ASN A 204 -2.04 23.83 -15.47
C ASN A 204 -1.12 24.40 -16.55
N ALA A 205 -0.82 23.60 -17.58
CA ALA A 205 0.07 24.00 -18.66
C ALA A 205 -0.50 25.18 -19.51
N GLU A 206 -1.84 25.36 -19.58
CA GLU A 206 -2.47 26.43 -20.33
C GLU A 206 -2.26 27.80 -19.65
N THR A 207 -2.32 27.83 -18.33
CA THR A 207 -2.11 29.06 -17.55
C THR A 207 -0.69 29.26 -17.08
N GLY A 208 0.15 28.21 -17.15
CA GLY A 208 1.51 28.20 -16.59
C GLY A 208 1.53 28.29 -15.06
N MET A 209 0.43 27.92 -14.39
CA MET A 209 0.29 28.04 -12.94
C MET A 209 -0.03 26.68 -12.32
N ARG A 210 0.52 26.45 -11.14
CA ARG A 210 0.13 25.34 -10.28
C ARG A 210 -1.12 25.72 -9.49
N GLU A 211 -1.99 24.75 -9.20
CA GLU A 211 -3.02 24.91 -8.17
C GLU A 211 -2.39 25.46 -6.88
N ALA A 212 -3.14 26.22 -6.10
CA ALA A 212 -2.70 26.67 -4.77
C ALA A 212 -2.26 25.46 -3.94
N PRO A 213 -1.31 25.61 -2.99
CA PRO A 213 -0.92 24.50 -2.10
C PRO A 213 -2.09 23.89 -1.33
N ALA A 214 -3.14 24.65 -1.10
CA ALA A 214 -4.39 24.21 -0.48
C ALA A 214 -5.57 24.98 -1.09
N GLU A 215 -6.66 24.28 -1.36
CA GLU A 215 -7.95 24.84 -1.75
C GLU A 215 -8.92 24.91 -0.56
N HIS A 216 -8.91 23.86 0.27
CA HIS A 216 -9.82 23.70 1.41
C HIS A 216 -9.13 23.90 2.76
N GLY A 217 -7.80 23.98 2.78
CA GLY A 217 -7.01 23.95 4.01
C GLY A 217 -7.05 22.59 4.72
N GLY A 218 -7.26 21.50 3.95
CA GLY A 218 -7.40 20.13 4.40
C GLY A 218 -8.60 19.45 3.76
N LEU A 219 -9.62 19.09 4.54
CA LEU A 219 -10.88 18.55 4.04
C LEU A 219 -11.88 19.69 3.74
N SER A 220 -12.65 19.52 2.68
CA SER A 220 -13.87 20.32 2.48
C SER A 220 -14.99 19.86 3.42
N ALA A 221 -16.13 20.56 3.43
CA ALA A 221 -17.32 20.11 4.15
C ALA A 221 -17.78 18.71 3.67
N LYS A 222 -17.71 18.44 2.36
CA LYS A 222 -18.02 17.12 1.76
C LYS A 222 -17.02 16.06 2.20
N GLY A 223 -15.73 16.40 2.26
CA GLY A 223 -14.70 15.49 2.75
C GLY A 223 -14.96 15.05 4.19
N ARG A 224 -15.36 15.96 5.07
CA ARG A 224 -15.75 15.64 6.46
C ARG A 224 -16.96 14.71 6.49
N THR A 225 -17.96 14.97 5.67
CA THR A 225 -19.14 14.10 5.53
C THR A 225 -18.75 12.71 4.99
N ALA A 226 -17.84 12.65 4.03
CA ALA A 226 -17.34 11.37 3.51
C ALA A 226 -16.62 10.55 4.58
N VAL A 227 -15.74 11.16 5.39
CA VAL A 227 -15.08 10.50 6.54
C VAL A 227 -16.11 9.94 7.51
N GLN A 228 -17.16 10.71 7.80
CA GLN A 228 -18.26 10.26 8.66
C GLN A 228 -18.96 9.03 8.05
N ARG A 229 -19.26 9.08 6.74
CA ARG A 229 -19.92 7.99 6.04
C ARG A 229 -19.07 6.73 5.98
N PHE A 230 -17.76 6.83 5.75
CA PHE A 230 -16.84 5.70 5.79
C PHE A 230 -16.88 5.00 7.18
N ASN A 231 -16.84 5.77 8.26
CA ASN A 231 -16.96 5.22 9.62
C ASN A 231 -18.30 4.51 9.86
N GLU A 232 -19.41 5.05 9.34
CA GLU A 232 -20.74 4.44 9.45
C GLU A 232 -20.84 3.11 8.71
N LEU A 233 -20.22 3.04 7.52
CA LEU A 233 -20.18 1.84 6.71
C LEU A 233 -19.21 0.77 7.22
N GLY A 234 -18.28 1.12 8.10
CA GLY A 234 -17.17 0.24 8.46
C GLY A 234 -16.19 0.05 7.31
N ALA A 235 -15.90 1.13 6.59
CA ALA A 235 -14.93 1.16 5.50
C ALA A 235 -13.59 1.71 5.97
N VAL A 236 -12.50 1.11 5.51
CA VAL A 236 -11.13 1.55 5.81
C VAL A 236 -10.86 2.86 5.08
N ILE A 237 -10.38 3.86 5.79
CA ILE A 237 -10.00 5.15 5.21
C ILE A 237 -8.50 5.14 4.91
N ASP A 238 -8.15 5.46 3.67
CA ASP A 238 -6.78 5.58 3.20
C ASP A 238 -6.41 7.07 3.06
N ILE A 239 -5.36 7.48 3.75
CA ILE A 239 -4.86 8.85 3.73
C ILE A 239 -3.74 9.06 2.70
N SER A 240 -3.37 8.03 1.93
CA SER A 240 -2.36 8.18 0.88
C SER A 240 -2.76 9.28 -0.09
N GLN A 241 -1.79 10.12 -0.45
CA GLN A 241 -1.95 11.26 -1.37
C GLN A 241 -2.76 12.47 -0.85
N LEU A 242 -3.26 12.44 0.37
CA LEU A 242 -3.80 13.65 1.00
C LEU A 242 -2.69 14.67 1.31
N SER A 243 -3.03 15.96 1.31
CA SER A 243 -2.15 16.96 1.91
C SER A 243 -1.91 16.65 3.39
N THR A 244 -0.84 17.17 3.97
CA THR A 244 -0.54 16.97 5.40
C THR A 244 -1.72 17.40 6.27
N GLU A 245 -2.34 18.56 5.97
CA GLU A 245 -3.49 19.10 6.71
C GLU A 245 -4.71 18.16 6.60
N ALA A 246 -5.02 17.69 5.37
CA ALA A 246 -6.13 16.78 5.15
C ALA A 246 -5.88 15.42 5.84
N ALA A 247 -4.67 14.88 5.76
CA ALA A 247 -4.30 13.62 6.42
C ALA A 247 -4.45 13.71 7.94
N LEU A 248 -3.93 14.78 8.56
CA LEU A 248 -4.05 15.01 10.00
C LEU A 248 -5.50 15.24 10.43
N GLU A 249 -6.29 15.91 9.60
CA GLU A 249 -7.72 16.13 9.86
C GLU A 249 -8.49 14.80 9.80
N VAL A 250 -8.27 13.95 8.77
CA VAL A 250 -8.85 12.60 8.68
C VAL A 250 -8.50 11.76 9.89
N ILE A 251 -7.21 11.69 10.27
CA ILE A 251 -6.76 10.93 11.45
C ILE A 251 -7.45 11.40 12.73
N SER A 252 -7.74 12.70 12.83
CA SER A 252 -8.39 13.28 14.01
C SER A 252 -9.89 13.02 14.04
N LEU A 253 -10.56 13.09 12.90
CA LEU A 253 -12.02 12.94 12.75
C LEU A 253 -12.46 11.47 12.73
N SER A 254 -11.64 10.57 12.20
CA SER A 254 -12.01 9.16 12.12
C SER A 254 -12.21 8.57 13.52
N ARG A 255 -13.30 7.81 13.68
CA ARG A 255 -13.58 7.04 14.91
C ARG A 255 -12.75 5.78 15.03
N THR A 256 -12.23 5.29 13.90
CA THR A 256 -11.44 4.07 13.77
C THR A 256 -10.05 4.38 13.26
N PRO A 257 -9.08 3.46 13.43
CA PRO A 257 -7.79 3.58 12.80
C PRO A 257 -7.91 3.74 11.28
N VAL A 258 -7.00 4.53 10.70
CA VAL A 258 -6.90 4.74 9.26
C VAL A 258 -5.57 4.19 8.75
N ILE A 259 -5.42 4.04 7.44
CA ILE A 259 -4.17 3.59 6.83
C ILE A 259 -3.61 4.62 5.87
N ALA A 260 -2.30 4.54 5.61
CA ALA A 260 -1.72 5.00 4.36
C ALA A 260 -1.35 3.76 3.55
N SER A 261 -2.06 3.50 2.45
CA SER A 261 -1.94 2.24 1.71
C SER A 261 -0.66 2.12 0.90
N HIS A 262 -0.04 3.25 0.50
CA HIS A 262 1.19 3.31 -0.31
C HIS A 262 1.93 4.64 -0.08
N SER A 263 2.66 4.74 1.02
CA SER A 263 3.43 5.94 1.39
C SER A 263 4.71 5.54 2.12
N ASN A 264 5.76 6.40 2.00
CA ASN A 264 7.05 6.14 2.62
C ASN A 264 7.40 7.22 3.65
N ALA A 265 8.57 7.16 4.28
CA ALA A 265 9.00 8.14 5.28
C ALA A 265 9.65 9.36 4.60
N ARG A 266 9.09 10.56 4.83
CA ARG A 266 9.62 11.81 4.29
C ARG A 266 11.00 12.17 4.86
N ALA A 267 11.30 11.69 6.06
CA ALA A 267 12.60 11.89 6.67
C ALA A 267 13.77 11.28 5.88
N LEU A 268 13.52 10.20 5.13
CA LEU A 268 14.51 9.56 4.26
C LEU A 268 14.46 10.10 2.83
N THR A 269 13.26 10.36 2.30
CA THR A 269 13.05 10.93 0.96
C THR A 269 12.03 12.05 1.04
N ASN A 270 12.50 13.29 0.95
CA ASN A 270 11.69 14.49 1.13
C ASN A 270 10.89 14.81 -0.15
N VAL A 271 9.80 14.10 -0.34
CA VAL A 271 8.81 14.36 -1.39
C VAL A 271 7.41 14.46 -0.79
N SER A 272 6.51 15.17 -1.43
CA SER A 272 5.14 15.41 -0.91
C SER A 272 4.32 14.12 -0.74
N ARG A 273 4.68 13.05 -1.45
CA ARG A 273 4.02 11.74 -1.38
C ARG A 273 4.32 10.95 -0.11
N ASN A 274 5.43 11.26 0.56
CA ASN A 274 5.85 10.59 1.77
C ASN A 274 5.29 11.29 3.01
N LEU A 275 4.98 10.53 4.05
CA LEU A 275 4.50 11.07 5.32
C LEU A 275 5.67 11.56 6.18
N SER A 276 5.51 12.72 6.81
CA SER A 276 6.45 13.21 7.82
C SER A 276 6.40 12.36 9.08
N ASP A 277 7.45 12.39 9.88
CA ASP A 277 7.49 11.73 11.19
C ASP A 277 6.35 12.16 12.12
N ALA A 278 5.89 13.40 12.00
CA ALA A 278 4.74 13.90 12.77
C ALA A 278 3.43 13.23 12.34
N GLU A 279 3.21 13.10 11.02
CA GLU A 279 2.04 12.40 10.47
C GLU A 279 2.08 10.91 10.85
N ILE A 280 3.24 10.25 10.72
CA ILE A 280 3.43 8.84 11.10
C ILE A 280 3.15 8.62 12.59
N ARG A 281 3.68 9.48 13.47
CA ARG A 281 3.38 9.39 14.91
C ARG A 281 1.89 9.59 15.20
N LYS A 282 1.24 10.53 14.51
CA LYS A 282 -0.19 10.79 14.72
C LYS A 282 -1.05 9.61 14.24
N LEU A 283 -0.70 9.02 13.08
CA LEU A 283 -1.31 7.81 12.55
C LEU A 283 -1.20 6.66 13.55
N ALA A 284 0.01 6.39 14.04
CA ALA A 284 0.28 5.32 14.99
C ALA A 284 -0.44 5.51 16.34
N GLN A 285 -0.49 6.74 16.88
CA GLN A 285 -1.23 7.06 18.11
C GLN A 285 -2.73 6.71 18.02
N ARG A 286 -3.27 6.65 16.80
CA ARG A 286 -4.66 6.27 16.51
C ARG A 286 -4.81 4.82 16.07
N GLY A 287 -3.75 4.00 16.22
CA GLY A 287 -3.76 2.60 15.84
C GLY A 287 -3.60 2.32 14.34
N GLY A 288 -3.34 3.35 13.54
CA GLY A 288 -3.22 3.23 12.09
C GLY A 288 -1.94 2.55 11.62
N VAL A 289 -1.85 2.33 10.29
CA VAL A 289 -0.72 1.63 9.64
C VAL A 289 -0.30 2.40 8.38
N ILE A 290 1.01 2.61 8.22
CA ILE A 290 1.61 3.10 6.98
C ILE A 290 2.19 1.92 6.20
N HIS A 291 1.85 1.78 4.91
CA HIS A 291 2.36 0.72 4.03
C HIS A 291 3.41 1.30 3.09
N VAL A 292 4.58 0.68 3.10
CA VAL A 292 5.77 1.14 2.37
C VAL A 292 5.75 0.60 0.94
N ALA A 293 6.02 1.50 -0.03
CA ALA A 293 5.96 1.19 -1.45
C ALA A 293 7.36 1.08 -2.09
N PRO A 294 7.59 0.07 -2.96
CA PRO A 294 8.80 -0.08 -3.76
C PRO A 294 8.78 0.87 -4.97
N PHE A 295 8.59 2.16 -4.73
CA PHE A 295 8.51 3.17 -5.79
C PHE A 295 9.73 4.07 -5.78
N ALA A 296 10.53 4.04 -6.85
CA ALA A 296 11.81 4.74 -6.93
C ALA A 296 11.70 6.25 -6.60
N GLY A 297 10.62 6.91 -7.05
CA GLY A 297 10.38 8.33 -6.77
C GLY A 297 10.04 8.64 -5.31
N TYR A 298 9.86 7.63 -4.44
CA TYR A 298 9.61 7.78 -3.00
C TYR A 298 10.80 7.31 -2.16
N LEU A 299 11.87 6.79 -2.79
CA LEU A 299 12.96 6.07 -2.13
C LEU A 299 14.36 6.67 -2.39
N PHE A 300 14.49 7.65 -3.30
CA PHE A 300 15.79 8.20 -3.67
C PHE A 300 16.38 9.13 -2.59
N ASP A 301 17.69 9.35 -2.66
CA ASP A 301 18.37 10.35 -1.80
C ASP A 301 18.01 11.78 -2.23
N SER A 302 16.97 12.31 -1.62
CA SER A 302 16.49 13.68 -1.86
C SER A 302 17.38 14.77 -1.25
N GLN A 303 18.38 14.41 -0.46
CA GLN A 303 19.33 15.36 0.13
C GLN A 303 20.53 15.59 -0.79
N ASN A 304 20.71 14.78 -1.83
CA ASN A 304 21.77 14.94 -2.80
C ASN A 304 21.46 16.11 -3.78
N PRO A 305 22.20 17.23 -3.69
CA PRO A 305 21.94 18.41 -4.53
C PRO A 305 22.19 18.16 -6.02
N GLU A 306 23.04 17.18 -6.38
CA GLU A 306 23.28 16.84 -7.79
C GLU A 306 22.06 16.15 -8.40
N VAL A 307 21.36 15.33 -7.62
CA VAL A 307 20.11 14.68 -8.03
C VAL A 307 19.02 15.74 -8.28
N ASP A 308 18.82 16.67 -7.34
CA ASP A 308 17.82 17.74 -7.50
C ASP A 308 18.13 18.61 -8.74
N ALA A 309 19.36 19.07 -8.89
CA ALA A 309 19.78 19.86 -10.04
C ALA A 309 19.62 19.11 -11.37
N GLY A 310 19.92 17.81 -11.35
CA GLY A 310 19.74 16.93 -12.52
C GLY A 310 18.27 16.78 -12.91
N ILE A 311 17.36 16.54 -11.94
CA ILE A 311 15.93 16.44 -12.16
C ILE A 311 15.40 17.75 -12.77
N ARG A 312 15.71 18.92 -12.16
CA ARG A 312 15.31 20.24 -12.67
C ARG A 312 15.78 20.46 -14.13
N THR A 313 17.01 20.01 -14.44
CA THR A 313 17.56 20.10 -15.79
C THR A 313 16.78 19.24 -16.78
N LEU A 314 16.43 18.00 -16.42
CA LEU A 314 15.64 17.13 -17.28
C LEU A 314 14.23 17.68 -17.50
N ARG A 315 13.59 18.21 -16.45
CA ARG A 315 12.27 18.84 -16.52
C ARG A 315 12.27 20.01 -17.50
N ARG A 316 13.24 20.91 -17.37
CA ARG A 316 13.43 22.05 -18.29
C ARG A 316 13.65 21.61 -19.74
N LYS A 317 14.46 20.56 -19.98
CA LYS A 317 14.64 19.97 -21.30
C LYS A 317 13.35 19.39 -21.89
N ALA A 318 12.52 18.80 -21.04
CA ALA A 318 11.24 18.22 -21.45
C ALA A 318 10.14 19.27 -21.65
N GLY A 319 10.41 20.56 -21.36
CA GLY A 319 9.44 21.65 -21.52
C GLY A 319 8.37 21.70 -20.43
N ILE A 320 8.62 21.09 -19.28
CA ILE A 320 7.73 21.13 -18.10
C ILE A 320 8.36 21.96 -16.97
N ASP A 321 7.54 22.35 -15.99
CA ASP A 321 7.98 23.15 -14.85
C ASP A 321 9.19 22.51 -14.16
N GLU A 322 10.23 23.29 -13.91
CA GLU A 322 11.44 22.81 -13.23
C GLU A 322 11.23 22.60 -11.74
N ASP A 323 10.29 23.31 -11.12
CA ASP A 323 9.87 23.04 -9.75
C ASP A 323 8.98 21.81 -9.67
N TYR A 324 9.22 20.98 -8.68
CA TYR A 324 8.49 19.73 -8.51
C TYR A 324 8.29 19.39 -7.03
N LEU A 325 7.20 18.71 -6.78
CA LEU A 325 6.89 18.10 -5.46
C LEU A 325 7.24 16.60 -5.45
N TYR A 326 7.46 16.03 -6.64
CA TYR A 326 7.74 14.65 -6.89
C TYR A 326 8.46 14.47 -8.24
N PRO A 327 9.54 13.66 -8.35
CA PRO A 327 10.44 13.66 -9.53
C PRO A 327 9.77 13.38 -10.88
N PHE A 328 8.76 12.50 -10.90
CA PHE A 328 8.04 12.12 -12.12
C PHE A 328 6.77 12.95 -12.35
N GLU A 329 6.58 14.03 -11.61
CA GLU A 329 5.42 14.89 -11.76
C GLU A 329 5.41 15.55 -13.16
N LEU A 330 4.22 15.67 -13.75
CA LEU A 330 3.96 16.32 -15.04
C LEU A 330 4.44 15.55 -16.29
N TYR A 331 5.04 14.36 -16.16
CA TYR A 331 5.50 13.62 -17.34
C TYR A 331 4.37 13.30 -18.36
N TRP A 332 3.14 13.25 -17.91
CA TRP A 332 1.96 13.07 -18.79
C TRP A 332 1.67 14.29 -19.66
N GLU A 333 2.16 15.48 -19.29
CA GLU A 333 2.03 16.71 -20.07
C GLU A 333 3.01 16.77 -21.25
N ILE A 334 4.04 15.91 -21.24
CA ILE A 334 4.98 15.80 -22.34
C ILE A 334 4.29 15.09 -23.50
N GLY A 335 3.89 15.86 -24.52
CA GLY A 335 3.14 15.35 -25.68
C GLY A 335 3.98 14.48 -26.61
N ASP A 336 5.27 14.80 -26.79
CA ASP A 336 6.18 14.02 -27.63
C ASP A 336 6.65 12.75 -26.91
N ALA A 337 6.41 11.59 -27.53
CA ALA A 337 6.74 10.29 -26.95
C ALA A 337 8.24 10.06 -26.76
N SER A 338 9.09 10.62 -27.63
CA SER A 338 10.54 10.51 -27.53
C SER A 338 11.07 11.33 -26.35
N VAL A 339 10.62 12.59 -26.25
CA VAL A 339 10.95 13.48 -25.12
C VAL A 339 10.49 12.87 -23.79
N LYS A 340 9.27 12.32 -23.75
CA LYS A 340 8.74 11.62 -22.57
C LYS A 340 9.63 10.45 -22.17
N THR A 341 10.04 9.62 -23.11
CA THR A 341 10.91 8.47 -22.87
C THR A 341 12.28 8.91 -22.36
N GLU A 342 12.88 9.95 -22.97
CA GLU A 342 14.15 10.52 -22.53
C GLU A 342 14.05 11.06 -21.10
N PHE A 343 13.00 11.81 -20.80
CA PHE A 343 12.73 12.35 -19.46
C PHE A 343 12.62 11.24 -18.41
N LEU A 344 11.74 10.25 -18.62
CA LEU A 344 11.54 9.16 -17.68
C LEU A 344 12.80 8.32 -17.45
N THR A 345 13.56 8.06 -18.53
CA THR A 345 14.83 7.33 -18.46
C THR A 345 15.89 8.16 -17.71
N GLY A 346 15.99 9.45 -18.03
CA GLY A 346 16.93 10.35 -17.37
C GLY A 346 16.67 10.49 -15.89
N VAL A 347 15.41 10.70 -15.48
CA VAL A 347 15.04 10.78 -14.06
C VAL A 347 15.40 9.48 -13.35
N ARG A 348 15.01 8.32 -13.88
CA ARG A 348 15.36 7.02 -13.25
C ARG A 348 16.89 6.86 -13.08
N GLY A 349 17.68 7.30 -14.05
CA GLY A 349 19.15 7.26 -13.98
C GLY A 349 19.75 8.18 -12.90
N LEU A 350 19.05 9.27 -12.57
CA LEU A 350 19.51 10.23 -11.53
C LEU A 350 19.16 9.77 -10.11
N LEU A 351 18.08 9.00 -9.91
CA LEU A 351 17.61 8.64 -8.57
C LEU A 351 18.60 7.74 -7.81
N GLY A 352 19.62 7.22 -8.48
CA GLY A 352 20.68 6.40 -7.87
C GLY A 352 20.31 4.91 -7.74
N PRO A 353 21.15 4.13 -7.07
CA PRO A 353 20.96 2.69 -6.91
C PRO A 353 19.88 2.44 -5.85
N ILE A 354 18.62 2.41 -6.28
CA ILE A 354 17.49 2.06 -5.44
C ILE A 354 17.24 0.56 -5.55
N SER A 355 17.07 -0.11 -4.41
CA SER A 355 16.83 -1.54 -4.32
C SER A 355 15.83 -1.87 -3.21
N LEU A 356 15.54 -3.15 -3.05
CA LEU A 356 14.74 -3.64 -1.93
C LEU A 356 15.31 -3.17 -0.58
N ASP A 357 16.65 -3.11 -0.41
CA ASP A 357 17.27 -2.62 0.83
C ASP A 357 16.86 -1.18 1.14
N THR A 358 16.77 -0.32 0.12
CA THR A 358 16.31 1.07 0.31
C THR A 358 14.85 1.10 0.80
N MET A 359 13.98 0.24 0.28
CA MET A 359 12.60 0.11 0.77
C MET A 359 12.58 -0.37 2.23
N LEU A 360 13.40 -1.35 2.57
CA LEU A 360 13.49 -1.88 3.93
C LEU A 360 14.05 -0.84 4.93
N ASP A 361 14.91 0.10 4.50
CA ASP A 361 15.35 1.21 5.34
C ASP A 361 14.19 2.10 5.77
N HIS A 362 13.20 2.32 4.90
CA HIS A 362 11.97 3.04 5.26
C HIS A 362 11.13 2.26 6.28
N ILE A 363 11.07 0.93 6.18
CA ILE A 363 10.42 0.08 7.19
C ILE A 363 11.14 0.21 8.53
N ASP A 364 12.47 0.10 8.54
CA ASP A 364 13.28 0.24 9.75
C ASP A 364 13.09 1.60 10.42
N HIS A 365 13.06 2.70 9.64
CA HIS A 365 12.79 4.03 10.15
C HIS A 365 11.42 4.12 10.83
N ILE A 366 10.37 3.61 10.18
CA ILE A 366 9.01 3.64 10.72
C ILE A 366 8.92 2.78 11.99
N VAL A 367 9.53 1.59 11.97
CA VAL A 367 9.57 0.71 13.16
C VAL A 367 10.30 1.36 14.33
N ALA A 368 11.43 2.01 14.05
CA ALA A 368 12.17 2.75 15.08
C ALA A 368 11.37 3.95 15.64
N LEU A 369 10.54 4.57 14.79
CA LEU A 369 9.77 5.76 15.14
C LEU A 369 8.53 5.46 15.98
N VAL A 370 7.77 4.40 15.62
CA VAL A 370 6.41 4.12 16.15
C VAL A 370 6.17 2.64 16.49
N GLY A 371 7.11 1.77 16.23
CA GLY A 371 6.97 0.33 16.49
C GLY A 371 6.39 -0.45 15.30
N VAL A 372 6.61 -1.77 15.35
CA VAL A 372 6.27 -2.71 14.27
C VAL A 372 4.76 -2.85 14.00
N ASP A 373 3.92 -2.46 14.94
CA ASP A 373 2.46 -2.58 14.83
C ASP A 373 1.82 -1.56 13.86
N HIS A 374 2.64 -0.65 13.32
CA HIS A 374 2.19 0.49 12.53
C HIS A 374 2.79 0.56 11.12
N VAL A 375 3.43 -0.51 10.64
CA VAL A 375 4.01 -0.58 9.31
C VAL A 375 3.50 -1.79 8.54
N GLY A 376 3.38 -1.66 7.21
CA GLY A 376 2.96 -2.71 6.28
C GLY A 376 3.59 -2.55 4.90
N ILE A 377 3.13 -3.35 3.94
CA ILE A 377 3.56 -3.36 2.54
C ILE A 377 2.40 -2.89 1.65
N GLY A 378 2.66 -1.96 0.74
CA GLY A 378 1.70 -1.51 -0.24
C GLY A 378 2.41 -1.06 -1.51
N THR A 379 2.36 -1.89 -2.54
CA THR A 379 3.37 -1.86 -3.60
C THR A 379 3.24 -0.72 -4.59
N ASP A 380 2.05 -0.17 -4.80
CA ASP A 380 1.77 0.74 -5.91
C ASP A 380 2.10 0.11 -7.29
N PHE A 381 2.04 -1.23 -7.39
CA PHE A 381 2.23 -1.96 -8.64
C PHE A 381 1.17 -1.56 -9.67
N ASN A 382 1.52 -1.71 -10.94
CA ASN A 382 0.73 -1.24 -12.07
C ASN A 382 0.51 0.28 -12.11
N HIS A 383 1.36 1.06 -11.38
CA HIS A 383 1.39 2.53 -11.45
C HIS A 383 2.81 3.11 -11.58
N GLY A 384 3.75 2.32 -12.10
CA GLY A 384 5.15 2.71 -12.30
C GLY A 384 6.10 2.31 -11.18
N SER A 385 5.59 1.64 -10.17
CA SER A 385 6.36 1.03 -9.08
C SER A 385 7.10 -0.24 -9.52
N GLY A 386 8.03 -0.67 -8.68
CA GLY A 386 8.90 -1.84 -8.86
C GLY A 386 10.37 -1.43 -8.92
N ILE A 387 11.16 -2.03 -8.07
CA ILE A 387 12.60 -1.75 -7.88
C ILE A 387 13.39 -3.07 -7.93
N PRO A 388 14.71 -3.04 -8.19
CA PRO A 388 15.54 -4.24 -8.10
C PRO A 388 15.35 -5.00 -6.78
N GLY A 389 15.02 -6.27 -6.89
CA GLY A 389 14.69 -7.15 -5.76
C GLY A 389 13.21 -7.20 -5.38
N TYR A 390 12.36 -6.29 -5.93
CA TYR A 390 10.91 -6.34 -5.79
C TYR A 390 10.24 -5.65 -6.98
N ILE A 391 10.26 -6.33 -8.14
CA ILE A 391 9.76 -5.81 -9.43
C ILE A 391 8.26 -6.03 -9.60
N ASP A 392 7.77 -7.19 -9.15
CA ASP A 392 6.35 -7.58 -9.18
C ASP A 392 6.04 -8.58 -8.06
N ALA A 393 4.81 -9.05 -7.99
CA ALA A 393 4.35 -9.94 -6.92
C ALA A 393 5.15 -11.25 -6.82
N SER A 394 5.81 -11.70 -7.88
CA SER A 394 6.64 -12.91 -7.84
C SER A 394 7.89 -12.78 -6.96
N ASP A 395 8.30 -11.55 -6.66
CA ASP A 395 9.45 -11.24 -5.81
C ASP A 395 9.09 -11.08 -4.31
N SER A 396 7.84 -11.29 -3.91
CA SER A 396 7.36 -11.02 -2.53
C SER A 396 8.17 -11.76 -1.45
N LEU A 397 8.65 -12.96 -1.74
CA LEU A 397 9.53 -13.72 -0.83
C LEU A 397 10.80 -12.93 -0.46
N ASN A 398 11.34 -12.11 -1.35
CA ASN A 398 12.55 -11.33 -1.12
C ASN A 398 12.38 -10.33 0.03
N VAL A 399 11.17 -9.77 0.21
CA VAL A 399 10.85 -8.89 1.33
C VAL A 399 10.95 -9.65 2.67
N THR A 400 10.39 -10.85 2.74
CA THR A 400 10.48 -11.71 3.93
C THR A 400 11.94 -12.08 4.25
N LEU A 401 12.71 -12.42 3.22
CA LEU A 401 14.13 -12.73 3.39
C LEU A 401 14.92 -11.51 3.90
N GLY A 402 14.70 -10.34 3.29
CA GLY A 402 15.35 -9.10 3.69
C GLY A 402 15.01 -8.67 5.13
N LEU A 403 13.75 -8.84 5.56
CA LEU A 403 13.35 -8.58 6.94
C LEU A 403 13.99 -9.56 7.94
N LEU A 404 14.12 -10.85 7.58
CA LEU A 404 14.85 -11.83 8.40
C LEU A 404 16.34 -11.46 8.51
N GLN A 405 16.98 -11.03 7.42
CA GLN A 405 18.38 -10.57 7.40
C GLN A 405 18.62 -9.37 8.31
N ARG A 406 17.61 -8.48 8.43
CA ARG A 406 17.61 -7.32 9.32
C ARG A 406 17.27 -7.66 10.79
N GLY A 407 17.02 -8.94 11.09
CA GLY A 407 16.80 -9.44 12.46
C GLY A 407 15.37 -9.32 12.96
N TYR A 408 14.39 -9.06 12.08
CA TYR A 408 12.97 -9.12 12.45
C TYR A 408 12.58 -10.54 12.84
N SER A 409 11.82 -10.68 13.93
CA SER A 409 11.26 -11.96 14.33
C SER A 409 10.12 -12.38 13.39
N GLU A 410 9.82 -13.68 13.34
CA GLU A 410 8.72 -14.24 12.55
C GLU A 410 7.37 -13.54 12.84
N SER A 411 7.11 -13.27 14.12
CA SER A 411 5.91 -12.52 14.54
C SER A 411 5.88 -11.09 14.02
N GLN A 412 7.03 -10.39 14.01
CA GLN A 412 7.13 -9.03 13.48
C GLN A 412 6.91 -9.02 11.95
N ILE A 413 7.49 -9.98 11.24
CA ILE A 413 7.31 -10.13 9.79
C ILE A 413 5.85 -10.41 9.44
N GLY A 414 5.18 -11.29 10.19
CA GLY A 414 3.75 -11.55 10.01
C GLY A 414 2.87 -10.31 10.26
N LYS A 415 3.26 -9.43 11.19
CA LYS A 415 2.59 -8.15 11.40
C LYS A 415 2.78 -7.21 10.22
N ILE A 416 4.02 -7.05 9.73
CA ILE A 416 4.36 -6.18 8.59
C ILE A 416 3.62 -6.62 7.33
N TRP A 417 3.58 -7.92 7.04
CA TRP A 417 2.93 -8.41 5.82
C TRP A 417 1.41 -8.24 5.82
N GLY A 418 0.70 -8.68 6.82
CA GLY A 418 -0.77 -8.63 6.76
C GLY A 418 -1.45 -8.45 8.12
N GLY A 419 -0.76 -8.83 9.20
CA GLY A 419 -1.34 -8.81 10.55
C GLY A 419 -1.81 -7.42 11.00
N ASN A 420 -1.04 -6.37 10.68
CA ASN A 420 -1.38 -5.00 11.05
C ASN A 420 -2.60 -4.48 10.27
N PHE A 421 -2.67 -4.75 8.95
CA PHE A 421 -3.84 -4.40 8.16
C PHE A 421 -5.09 -5.15 8.63
N LEU A 422 -4.99 -6.45 8.86
CA LEU A 422 -6.10 -7.28 9.34
C LEU A 422 -6.64 -6.78 10.69
N ARG A 423 -5.75 -6.35 11.59
CA ARG A 423 -6.14 -5.72 12.86
C ARG A 423 -6.95 -4.45 12.61
N VAL A 424 -6.46 -3.54 11.76
CA VAL A 424 -7.16 -2.30 11.42
C VAL A 424 -8.52 -2.61 10.80
N TRP A 425 -8.57 -3.52 9.83
CA TRP A 425 -9.84 -3.84 9.16
C TRP A 425 -10.88 -4.40 10.13
N ARG A 426 -10.49 -5.29 11.05
CA ARG A 426 -11.37 -5.81 12.10
C ARG A 426 -11.88 -4.72 13.04
N GLU A 427 -11.02 -3.79 13.44
CA GLU A 427 -11.42 -2.66 14.28
C GLU A 427 -12.43 -1.75 13.55
N VAL A 428 -12.20 -1.50 12.26
CA VAL A 428 -13.09 -0.70 11.40
C VAL A 428 -14.44 -1.38 11.22
N GLU A 429 -14.47 -2.68 10.91
CA GLU A 429 -15.71 -3.46 10.78
C GLU A 429 -16.49 -3.53 12.11
N GLY A 430 -15.78 -3.73 13.24
CA GLY A 430 -16.37 -3.79 14.56
C GLY A 430 -16.99 -2.48 15.05
N ALA A 431 -16.57 -1.36 14.47
CA ALA A 431 -17.12 -0.02 14.77
C ALA A 431 -18.25 0.41 13.83
N ARG A 432 -18.65 -0.46 12.89
CA ARG A 432 -19.76 -0.20 11.97
C ARG A 432 -21.03 0.12 12.75
N SER A 433 -21.73 1.16 12.34
CA SER A 433 -23.03 1.49 12.93
C SER A 433 -24.04 0.42 12.53
N ASP A 434 -24.79 -0.12 13.50
CA ASP A 434 -25.89 -1.08 13.25
C ASP A 434 -27.05 -0.46 12.41
N TYR A 435 -26.91 0.78 12.05
CA TYR A 435 -27.87 1.58 11.29
C TYR A 435 -27.51 1.56 9.79
N LEU A 436 -27.68 0.41 9.14
CA LEU A 436 -27.91 0.40 7.69
C LEU A 436 -29.42 0.25 7.47
N PRO A 437 -30.07 1.22 6.79
CA PRO A 437 -31.41 0.96 6.28
C PRO A 437 -31.32 -0.22 5.29
N HIS A 438 -32.17 -1.19 5.46
CA HIS A 438 -32.36 -2.37 4.63
C HIS A 438 -32.80 -1.99 3.22
#